data_b9a9924e0516e2b9a8671bbe02ed187c
#
_entry.id   b9a9924e0516e2b9a8671bbe02ed187c
#
_cell.length_a   1.000
_cell.length_b   1.000
_cell.length_c   1.000
_cell.angle_alpha   90.00
_cell.angle_beta   90.00
_cell.angle_gamma   90.00
#
_symmetry.space_group_name_H-M   'P 1'
#
loop_
_entity.id
_entity.type
_entity.pdbx_description
1 polymer ?
#
loop_
_entity_poly.entity_id
_entity_poly.type
_entity_poly.pdbx_seq_one_letter_code
_entity_poly.pdbx_strand_id
1 'polypeptide(L)'
;DTNYTIIITPGDIDYTPEVTLDISGKYGDVYKNSESPVLTANADVLKPEKGVLSYQWYYVVLPDRVYVPDYISFDKYVKIDCEEKSYKVPTDSAFSTRYYCCIVNYEIDGKTYSSKSKFTEIAVVSNELEIPKIETQPQPISWIKGKPLTETLEVGLKTVVDQGNAQYQWYKNTESNNESGFAIAGATQSSYKPPVSEIGTTY
;
A
#
# COMPACT_ATOMS: atom_id res chain seq x y z
N ASP A 1 18.01 -41.37 61.66
CA ASP A 1 18.10 -40.23 60.74
C ASP A 1 17.80 -40.75 59.32
N THR A 2 16.63 -40.43 58.80
CA THR A 2 16.26 -40.71 57.44
C THR A 2 16.73 -39.56 56.53
N ASN A 3 17.79 -39.80 55.74
CA ASN A 3 18.23 -38.87 54.75
C ASN A 3 17.33 -38.91 53.53
N TYR A 4 16.65 -37.84 53.25
CA TYR A 4 15.87 -37.65 52.01
C TYR A 4 16.74 -36.98 50.96
N THR A 5 16.90 -37.59 49.79
CA THR A 5 17.51 -36.99 48.63
C THR A 5 16.41 -36.39 47.74
N ILE A 6 16.35 -35.09 47.62
CA ILE A 6 15.48 -34.42 46.65
C ILE A 6 16.19 -34.46 45.30
N ILE A 7 15.70 -35.21 44.36
CA ILE A 7 16.14 -35.17 42.97
C ILE A 7 15.28 -34.13 42.26
N ILE A 8 15.85 -32.99 41.97
CA ILE A 8 15.24 -32.00 41.09
C ILE A 8 15.61 -32.41 39.67
N THR A 9 14.69 -33.02 38.96
CA THR A 9 14.79 -33.17 37.49
C THR A 9 14.52 -31.80 36.87
N PRO A 10 15.45 -31.26 36.05
CA PRO A 10 15.13 -30.08 35.27
C PRO A 10 13.93 -30.43 34.38
N GLY A 11 12.85 -29.66 34.48
CA GLY A 11 11.78 -29.71 33.49
C GLY A 11 12.37 -29.43 32.10
N ASP A 12 11.71 -29.90 31.05
CA ASP A 12 12.12 -29.56 29.68
C ASP A 12 12.10 -28.03 29.55
N ILE A 13 13.30 -27.46 29.28
CA ILE A 13 13.45 -26.04 29.05
C ILE A 13 12.91 -25.77 27.64
N ASP A 14 11.95 -24.87 27.52
CA ASP A 14 11.47 -24.39 26.23
C ASP A 14 12.47 -23.35 25.68
N TYR A 15 13.07 -23.66 24.54
CA TYR A 15 13.99 -22.79 23.81
C TYR A 15 13.33 -22.15 22.57
N THR A 16 11.99 -22.20 22.47
CA THR A 16 11.27 -21.63 21.35
C THR A 16 11.55 -20.13 21.25
N PRO A 17 11.98 -19.60 20.08
CA PRO A 17 12.25 -18.18 19.91
C PRO A 17 10.99 -17.32 20.05
N GLU A 18 11.10 -16.16 20.70
CA GLU A 18 10.13 -15.08 20.56
C GLU A 18 10.53 -14.21 19.37
N VAL A 19 9.69 -14.16 18.31
CA VAL A 19 10.02 -13.49 17.05
C VAL A 19 9.15 -12.26 16.85
N THR A 20 9.82 -11.12 16.65
CA THR A 20 9.20 -9.84 16.25
C THR A 20 9.73 -9.39 14.89
N LEU A 21 8.96 -8.55 14.19
CA LEU A 21 9.39 -7.90 12.95
C LEU A 21 9.52 -6.40 13.15
N ASP A 22 10.67 -5.87 12.74
CA ASP A 22 10.87 -4.44 12.53
C ASP A 22 10.80 -4.13 11.03
N ILE A 23 10.32 -2.95 10.71
CA ILE A 23 10.22 -2.45 9.34
C ILE A 23 10.96 -1.13 9.27
N SER A 24 11.96 -1.02 8.40
CA SER A 24 12.57 0.24 8.03
C SER A 24 12.06 0.69 6.67
N GLY A 25 11.81 1.98 6.53
CA GLY A 25 11.18 2.55 5.34
C GLY A 25 9.64 2.58 5.41
N LYS A 26 9.01 2.84 4.28
CA LYS A 26 7.54 2.90 4.16
C LYS A 26 6.97 1.47 4.15
N TYR A 27 5.87 1.25 4.87
CA TYR A 27 5.11 0.00 4.85
C TYR A 27 3.67 0.25 4.36
N GLY A 28 2.93 -0.82 4.12
CA GLY A 28 1.61 -0.77 3.48
C GLY A 28 1.76 -0.57 1.97
N ASP A 29 1.16 0.47 1.42
CA ASP A 29 1.28 0.79 -0.01
C ASP A 29 2.59 1.53 -0.29
N VAL A 30 3.47 0.89 -1.04
CA VAL A 30 4.78 1.39 -1.47
C VAL A 30 4.73 1.59 -2.98
N TYR A 31 5.32 2.67 -3.49
CA TYR A 31 5.32 2.91 -4.93
C TYR A 31 6.38 2.07 -5.65
N LYS A 32 6.03 1.63 -6.86
CA LYS A 32 6.99 0.97 -7.76
C LYS A 32 8.22 1.85 -7.98
N ASN A 33 9.40 1.23 -7.97
CA ASN A 33 10.72 1.87 -8.09
C ASN A 33 11.06 2.89 -6.98
N SER A 34 10.31 2.92 -5.88
CA SER A 34 10.69 3.68 -4.69
C SER A 34 11.69 2.93 -3.82
N GLU A 35 12.13 3.56 -2.75
CA GLU A 35 12.99 2.90 -1.77
C GLU A 35 12.31 1.65 -1.21
N SER A 36 13.04 0.55 -1.24
CA SER A 36 12.58 -0.75 -0.77
C SER A 36 12.48 -0.80 0.75
N PRO A 37 11.32 -1.19 1.31
CA PRO A 37 11.25 -1.48 2.74
C PRO A 37 12.15 -2.65 3.11
N VAL A 38 12.74 -2.59 4.29
CA VAL A 38 13.52 -3.70 4.85
C VAL A 38 12.81 -4.25 6.06
N LEU A 39 12.49 -5.53 6.01
CA LEU A 39 11.95 -6.30 7.12
C LEU A 39 13.10 -6.95 7.89
N THR A 40 13.12 -6.83 9.21
CA THR A 40 14.13 -7.45 10.08
C THR A 40 13.46 -8.32 11.11
N ALA A 41 13.79 -9.60 11.15
CA ALA A 41 13.31 -10.54 12.14
C ALA A 41 14.23 -10.51 13.38
N ASN A 42 13.68 -10.06 14.50
CA ASN A 42 14.37 -10.13 15.79
C ASN A 42 13.87 -11.35 16.55
N ALA A 43 14.78 -12.18 16.99
CA ALA A 43 14.50 -13.35 17.77
C ALA A 43 15.14 -13.23 19.15
N ASP A 44 14.33 -13.36 20.18
CA ASP A 44 14.80 -13.50 21.55
C ASP A 44 14.76 -14.98 21.93
N VAL A 45 15.89 -15.48 22.41
CA VAL A 45 16.09 -16.89 22.76
C VAL A 45 16.84 -17.04 24.07
N LEU A 46 16.51 -18.12 24.80
CA LEU A 46 17.28 -18.49 25.97
C LEU A 46 18.66 -19.04 25.54
N LYS A 47 19.73 -18.58 26.22
CA LYS A 47 21.11 -19.01 26.00
C LYS A 47 21.58 -18.82 24.56
N PRO A 48 21.54 -17.59 24.00
CA PRO A 48 21.86 -17.33 22.60
C PRO A 48 23.30 -17.72 22.21
N GLU A 49 24.21 -17.81 23.20
CA GLU A 49 25.61 -18.19 23.02
C GLU A 49 25.84 -19.69 22.76
N LYS A 50 24.80 -20.53 22.94
CA LYS A 50 24.94 -21.99 22.84
C LYS A 50 24.30 -22.59 21.61
N GLY A 51 23.40 -21.86 20.95
CA GLY A 51 22.70 -22.34 19.78
C GLY A 51 22.90 -21.45 18.56
N VAL A 52 22.31 -21.87 17.44
CA VAL A 52 22.40 -21.19 16.15
C VAL A 52 21.00 -20.81 15.68
N LEU A 53 20.84 -19.54 15.31
CA LEU A 53 19.64 -19.03 14.70
C LEU A 53 19.73 -19.15 13.17
N SER A 54 18.64 -19.57 12.53
CA SER A 54 18.45 -19.50 11.09
C SER A 54 17.08 -18.91 10.76
N TYR A 55 16.99 -18.29 9.58
CA TYR A 55 15.85 -17.50 9.15
C TYR A 55 15.34 -18.02 7.82
N GLN A 56 14.03 -18.00 7.62
CA GLN A 56 13.41 -18.27 6.34
C GLN A 56 12.21 -17.37 6.14
N TRP A 57 12.24 -16.57 5.09
CA TRP A 57 11.17 -15.64 4.75
C TRP A 57 10.12 -16.28 3.87
N TYR A 58 8.88 -15.85 4.09
CA TYR A 58 7.72 -16.25 3.33
C TYR A 58 6.77 -15.06 3.14
N TYR A 59 5.91 -15.16 2.12
CA TYR A 59 4.73 -14.32 2.04
C TYR A 59 3.51 -15.18 1.69
N VAL A 60 2.34 -14.63 1.97
CA VAL A 60 1.05 -15.15 1.51
C VAL A 60 0.30 -14.05 0.77
N VAL A 61 -0.53 -14.45 -0.21
CA VAL A 61 -1.47 -13.56 -0.91
C VAL A 61 -2.87 -13.96 -0.48
N LEU A 62 -3.62 -13.01 0.03
CA LEU A 62 -5.03 -13.21 0.37
C LEU A 62 -5.91 -12.45 -0.63
N PRO A 63 -7.13 -12.95 -0.96
CA PRO A 63 -7.94 -12.39 -2.05
C PRO A 63 -8.38 -10.95 -1.85
N ASP A 64 -8.48 -10.49 -0.60
CA ASP A 64 -8.86 -9.12 -0.24
C ASP A 64 -8.01 -8.66 0.95
N ARG A 65 -7.94 -7.32 1.20
CA ARG A 65 -7.36 -6.76 2.43
C ARG A 65 -8.26 -7.13 3.62
N VAL A 66 -8.18 -8.36 4.04
CA VAL A 66 -8.98 -8.93 5.13
C VAL A 66 -8.09 -9.06 6.35
N TYR A 67 -8.73 -9.09 7.51
CA TYR A 67 -8.07 -9.53 8.74
C TYR A 67 -7.29 -10.83 8.48
N VAL A 68 -5.97 -10.78 8.67
CA VAL A 68 -5.11 -11.95 8.51
C VAL A 68 -5.41 -12.90 9.65
N PRO A 69 -5.96 -14.08 9.38
CA PRO A 69 -6.24 -15.04 10.44
C PRO A 69 -4.92 -15.49 11.11
N ASP A 70 -4.96 -15.73 12.41
CA ASP A 70 -3.79 -16.20 13.17
C ASP A 70 -3.25 -17.52 12.61
N TYR A 71 -4.10 -18.29 11.94
CA TYR A 71 -3.74 -19.52 11.28
C TYR A 71 -4.04 -19.48 9.78
N ILE A 72 -2.98 -19.59 8.97
CA ILE A 72 -3.03 -19.80 7.53
C ILE A 72 -2.33 -21.12 7.25
N SER A 73 -2.96 -22.00 6.45
CA SER A 73 -2.35 -23.27 6.08
C SER A 73 -1.02 -23.06 5.35
N PHE A 74 0.00 -23.86 5.72
CA PHE A 74 1.38 -23.69 5.23
C PHE A 74 1.51 -23.91 3.71
N ASP A 75 0.59 -24.63 3.08
CA ASP A 75 0.54 -24.80 1.62
C ASP A 75 0.31 -23.48 0.85
N LYS A 76 -0.19 -22.43 1.53
CA LYS A 76 -0.38 -21.09 0.97
C LYS A 76 0.85 -20.18 1.10
N TYR A 77 1.88 -20.62 1.80
CA TYR A 77 3.10 -19.85 1.97
C TYR A 77 3.97 -19.96 0.72
N VAL A 78 4.35 -18.82 0.19
CA VAL A 78 5.33 -18.74 -0.89
C VAL A 78 6.70 -18.49 -0.25
N LYS A 79 7.61 -19.47 -0.40
CA LYS A 79 8.99 -19.35 0.09
C LYS A 79 9.72 -18.26 -0.67
N ILE A 80 10.44 -17.42 0.06
CA ILE A 80 11.35 -16.41 -0.48
C ILE A 80 12.78 -16.95 -0.39
N ASP A 81 13.55 -16.76 -1.45
CA ASP A 81 14.97 -17.14 -1.46
C ASP A 81 15.81 -16.11 -0.67
N CYS A 82 15.60 -16.12 0.64
CA CYS A 82 16.32 -15.28 1.60
C CYS A 82 16.35 -15.99 2.96
N GLU A 83 17.56 -16.29 3.43
CA GLU A 83 17.83 -16.94 4.73
C GLU A 83 18.54 -15.98 5.71
N GLU A 84 18.63 -14.71 5.33
CA GLU A 84 19.21 -13.66 6.17
C GLU A 84 18.24 -13.16 7.23
N LYS A 85 18.77 -12.58 8.30
CA LYS A 85 17.97 -11.93 9.35
C LYS A 85 17.05 -10.83 8.79
N SER A 86 17.48 -10.15 7.72
CA SER A 86 16.72 -9.05 7.11
C SER A 86 16.40 -9.36 5.65
N TYR A 87 15.18 -8.99 5.23
CA TYR A 87 14.73 -9.12 3.87
C TYR A 87 14.34 -7.76 3.29
N LYS A 88 14.95 -7.42 2.15
CA LYS A 88 14.63 -6.21 1.38
C LYS A 88 13.52 -6.53 0.38
N VAL A 89 12.35 -5.92 0.56
CA VAL A 89 11.20 -6.16 -0.33
C VAL A 89 11.45 -5.49 -1.68
N PRO A 90 11.39 -6.23 -2.81
CA PRO A 90 11.62 -5.64 -4.13
C PRO A 90 10.47 -4.69 -4.50
N THR A 91 10.82 -3.56 -5.12
CA THR A 91 9.87 -2.54 -5.59
C THR A 91 9.90 -2.33 -7.11
N ASP A 92 10.69 -3.11 -7.84
CA ASP A 92 10.85 -3.03 -9.30
C ASP A 92 9.61 -3.45 -10.09
N SER A 93 8.73 -4.21 -9.47
CA SER A 93 7.48 -4.69 -10.04
C SER A 93 6.30 -4.44 -9.11
N ALA A 94 5.18 -3.95 -9.65
CA ALA A 94 3.94 -3.80 -8.88
C ALA A 94 3.33 -5.16 -8.54
N PHE A 95 2.83 -5.31 -7.34
CA PHE A 95 2.09 -6.48 -6.90
C PHE A 95 0.99 -6.10 -5.89
N SER A 96 -0.06 -6.91 -5.85
CA SER A 96 -1.11 -6.78 -4.84
C SER A 96 -0.56 -7.02 -3.44
N THR A 97 -1.36 -6.71 -2.43
CA THR A 97 -1.00 -6.91 -1.03
C THR A 97 -0.44 -8.30 -0.76
N ARG A 98 0.75 -8.34 -0.18
CA ARG A 98 1.40 -9.54 0.35
C ARG A 98 1.58 -9.40 1.84
N TYR A 99 1.41 -10.50 2.54
CA TYR A 99 1.60 -10.61 3.98
C TYR A 99 2.87 -11.39 4.25
N TYR A 100 3.91 -10.71 4.71
CA TYR A 100 5.24 -11.28 4.94
C TYR A 100 5.38 -11.79 6.35
N CYS A 101 6.07 -12.90 6.52
CA CYS A 101 6.51 -13.40 7.81
C CYS A 101 7.88 -14.08 7.70
N CYS A 102 8.55 -14.20 8.84
CA CYS A 102 9.78 -14.96 8.97
C CYS A 102 9.56 -16.13 9.92
N ILE A 103 9.99 -17.32 9.52
CA ILE A 103 10.14 -18.46 10.41
C ILE A 103 11.58 -18.47 10.88
N VAL A 104 11.76 -18.46 12.19
CA VAL A 104 13.06 -18.50 12.83
C VAL A 104 13.22 -19.87 13.52
N ASN A 105 14.31 -20.53 13.21
CA ASN A 105 14.70 -21.76 13.89
C ASN A 105 15.88 -21.48 14.80
N TYR A 106 15.83 -22.05 15.97
CA TYR A 106 16.94 -22.06 16.94
C TYR A 106 17.36 -23.48 17.20
N GLU A 107 18.57 -23.83 16.81
CA GLU A 107 19.17 -25.13 17.02
C GLU A 107 20.09 -25.10 18.24
N ILE A 108 19.79 -25.93 19.23
CA ILE A 108 20.57 -26.10 20.47
C ILE A 108 20.53 -27.55 20.91
N ASP A 109 21.69 -28.08 21.31
CA ASP A 109 21.86 -29.45 21.79
C ASP A 109 21.27 -30.52 20.82
N GLY A 110 21.38 -30.29 19.51
CA GLY A 110 20.88 -31.17 18.44
C GLY A 110 19.36 -31.18 18.29
N LYS A 111 18.62 -30.26 18.94
CA LYS A 111 17.19 -30.05 18.79
C LYS A 111 16.91 -28.71 18.12
N THR A 112 15.86 -28.66 17.28
CA THR A 112 15.42 -27.46 16.61
C THR A 112 14.10 -26.97 17.22
N TYR A 113 14.07 -25.73 17.64
CA TYR A 113 12.90 -25.01 18.11
C TYR A 113 12.53 -23.95 17.10
N SER A 114 11.27 -23.87 16.70
CA SER A 114 10.84 -22.99 15.61
C SER A 114 9.71 -22.08 16.05
N SER A 115 9.76 -20.83 15.61
CA SER A 115 8.68 -19.88 15.78
C SER A 115 8.49 -19.03 14.55
N LYS A 116 7.29 -18.49 14.37
CA LYS A 116 6.92 -17.62 13.26
C LYS A 116 6.58 -16.24 13.78
N SER A 117 7.10 -15.20 13.12
CA SER A 117 6.68 -13.82 13.38
C SER A 117 5.20 -13.60 13.07
N LYS A 118 4.63 -12.52 13.55
CA LYS A 118 3.37 -11.99 13.01
C LYS A 118 3.54 -11.62 11.55
N PHE A 119 2.41 -11.55 10.84
CA PHE A 119 2.42 -11.07 9.46
C PHE A 119 2.55 -9.55 9.38
N THR A 120 3.24 -9.09 8.35
CA THR A 120 3.32 -7.67 8.00
C THR A 120 2.85 -7.47 6.56
N GLU A 121 2.05 -6.44 6.34
CA GLU A 121 1.42 -6.14 5.06
C GLU A 121 2.28 -5.17 4.23
N ILE A 122 2.56 -5.52 2.97
CA ILE A 122 3.17 -4.63 1.98
C ILE A 122 2.54 -4.91 0.62
N ALA A 123 2.16 -3.83 -0.09
CA ALA A 123 1.81 -3.85 -1.50
C ALA A 123 2.74 -2.93 -2.27
N VAL A 124 3.13 -3.30 -3.48
CA VAL A 124 3.85 -2.40 -4.37
C VAL A 124 2.89 -1.96 -5.46
N VAL A 125 2.46 -0.70 -5.38
CA VAL A 125 1.48 -0.11 -6.28
C VAL A 125 2.19 0.58 -7.45
N SER A 126 1.54 0.59 -8.62
CA SER A 126 2.02 1.37 -9.75
C SER A 126 2.00 2.86 -9.38
N ASN A 127 3.06 3.56 -9.78
CA ASN A 127 3.12 5.02 -9.71
C ASN A 127 2.62 5.68 -11.01
N GLU A 128 2.00 4.92 -11.90
CA GLU A 128 1.32 5.49 -13.06
C GLU A 128 0.15 6.34 -12.57
N LEU A 129 0.17 7.61 -12.94
CA LEU A 129 -0.93 8.52 -12.64
C LEU A 129 -2.19 8.01 -13.34
N GLU A 130 -3.27 7.82 -12.61
CA GLU A 130 -4.55 7.54 -13.25
C GLU A 130 -4.98 8.75 -14.09
N ILE A 131 -5.49 8.49 -15.29
CA ILE A 131 -6.10 9.53 -16.12
C ILE A 131 -7.29 10.10 -15.35
N PRO A 132 -7.37 11.44 -15.16
CA PRO A 132 -8.49 12.05 -14.45
C PRO A 132 -9.82 11.65 -15.08
N LYS A 133 -10.74 11.14 -14.26
CA LYS A 133 -12.11 10.80 -14.70
C LYS A 133 -13.05 11.89 -14.26
N ILE A 134 -13.78 12.47 -15.22
CA ILE A 134 -14.83 13.46 -14.94
C ILE A 134 -16.03 12.70 -14.35
N GLU A 135 -16.43 13.08 -13.14
CA GLU A 135 -17.61 12.56 -12.46
C GLU A 135 -18.83 13.48 -12.67
N THR A 136 -18.59 14.78 -12.64
CA THR A 136 -19.64 15.78 -12.85
C THR A 136 -19.32 16.58 -14.11
N GLN A 137 -20.22 16.55 -15.09
CA GLN A 137 -20.12 17.34 -16.32
C GLN A 137 -20.74 18.73 -16.11
N PRO A 138 -20.22 19.77 -16.78
CA PRO A 138 -20.82 21.08 -16.77
C PRO A 138 -22.28 21.02 -17.29
N GLN A 139 -23.17 21.73 -16.61
CA GLN A 139 -24.58 21.82 -17.04
C GLN A 139 -24.78 23.01 -17.98
N PRO A 140 -25.68 22.89 -18.97
CA PRO A 140 -25.99 23.99 -19.85
C PRO A 140 -26.51 25.22 -19.07
N ILE A 141 -26.03 26.40 -19.45
CA ILE A 141 -26.46 27.68 -18.88
C ILE A 141 -27.22 28.46 -19.96
N SER A 142 -28.38 28.98 -19.61
CA SER A 142 -29.15 29.89 -20.45
C SER A 142 -29.12 31.30 -19.87
N TRP A 143 -28.80 32.30 -20.69
CA TRP A 143 -28.69 33.69 -20.26
C TRP A 143 -29.53 34.61 -21.11
N ILE A 144 -30.13 35.62 -20.45
CA ILE A 144 -30.93 36.65 -21.11
C ILE A 144 -30.08 37.94 -21.20
N LYS A 145 -29.95 38.49 -22.39
CA LYS A 145 -29.17 39.71 -22.63
C LYS A 145 -29.63 40.84 -21.69
N GLY A 146 -28.69 41.53 -21.06
CA GLY A 146 -28.92 42.61 -20.12
C GLY A 146 -29.23 42.18 -18.69
N LYS A 147 -29.24 40.89 -18.40
CA LYS A 147 -29.32 40.36 -17.02
C LYS A 147 -27.94 39.90 -16.55
N PRO A 148 -27.64 40.02 -15.26
CA PRO A 148 -26.41 39.43 -14.73
C PRO A 148 -26.44 37.90 -14.87
N LEU A 149 -25.35 37.31 -15.34
CA LEU A 149 -25.13 35.85 -15.25
C LEU A 149 -24.70 35.50 -13.84
N THR A 150 -25.44 34.63 -13.17
CA THR A 150 -25.14 34.18 -11.80
C THR A 150 -24.54 32.77 -11.76
N GLU A 151 -24.83 31.98 -12.79
CA GLU A 151 -24.36 30.60 -12.89
C GLU A 151 -22.92 30.50 -13.38
N THR A 152 -22.26 29.43 -12.98
CA THR A 152 -20.92 28.98 -13.40
C THR A 152 -21.01 27.58 -14.00
N LEU A 153 -20.19 27.32 -14.99
CA LEU A 153 -19.90 25.95 -15.44
C LEU A 153 -18.94 25.31 -14.48
N GLU A 154 -19.21 24.09 -14.05
CA GLU A 154 -18.38 23.37 -13.11
C GLU A 154 -18.11 21.96 -13.62
N VAL A 155 -16.87 21.47 -13.41
CA VAL A 155 -16.46 20.11 -13.66
C VAL A 155 -15.96 19.49 -12.35
N GLY A 156 -16.52 18.34 -12.01
CA GLY A 156 -16.08 17.54 -10.87
C GLY A 156 -15.27 16.32 -11.34
N LEU A 157 -14.17 16.06 -10.69
CA LEU A 157 -13.37 14.87 -10.92
C LEU A 157 -13.68 13.82 -9.85
N LYS A 158 -13.69 12.56 -10.27
CA LYS A 158 -13.66 11.46 -9.31
C LYS A 158 -12.39 11.59 -8.48
N THR A 159 -12.52 11.56 -7.16
CA THR A 159 -11.38 11.66 -6.25
C THR A 159 -10.41 10.51 -6.53
N VAL A 160 -9.21 10.86 -6.99
CA VAL A 160 -8.10 9.92 -7.09
C VAL A 160 -7.23 10.17 -5.87
N VAL A 161 -7.09 9.17 -5.02
CA VAL A 161 -6.31 9.28 -3.80
C VAL A 161 -4.82 9.33 -4.16
N ASP A 162 -4.13 10.39 -3.73
CA ASP A 162 -2.67 10.56 -3.73
C ASP A 162 -1.93 10.71 -5.09
N GLN A 163 -2.58 11.17 -6.16
CA GLN A 163 -1.90 11.18 -7.47
C GLN A 163 -1.88 12.55 -8.17
N GLY A 164 -1.13 13.48 -7.59
CA GLY A 164 -0.84 14.75 -8.25
C GLY A 164 -1.98 15.78 -8.16
N ASN A 165 -1.78 16.91 -8.83
CA ASN A 165 -2.77 17.99 -8.90
C ASN A 165 -3.43 18.00 -10.28
N ALA A 166 -4.75 17.98 -10.31
CA ALA A 166 -5.50 18.15 -11.55
C ALA A 166 -5.29 19.55 -12.12
N GLN A 167 -5.06 19.62 -13.41
CA GLN A 167 -5.00 20.88 -14.16
C GLN A 167 -6.20 20.96 -15.07
N TYR A 168 -6.76 22.15 -15.22
CA TYR A 168 -7.94 22.41 -16.02
C TYR A 168 -7.62 23.40 -17.11
N GLN A 169 -8.30 23.28 -18.27
CA GLN A 169 -8.33 24.28 -19.32
C GLN A 169 -9.70 24.24 -19.98
N TRP A 170 -10.40 25.35 -19.94
CA TRP A 170 -11.67 25.52 -20.63
C TRP A 170 -11.45 25.90 -22.07
N TYR A 171 -12.27 25.36 -22.95
CA TYR A 171 -12.30 25.62 -24.37
C TYR A 171 -13.67 26.14 -24.78
N LYS A 172 -13.75 26.90 -25.84
CA LYS A 172 -14.99 27.33 -26.46
C LYS A 172 -15.04 26.86 -27.92
N ASN A 173 -16.23 26.55 -28.38
CA ASN A 173 -16.49 26.16 -29.77
C ASN A 173 -17.77 26.82 -30.27
N THR A 174 -17.95 26.95 -31.57
CA THR A 174 -19.21 27.35 -32.23
C THR A 174 -20.05 26.14 -32.63
N GLU A 175 -19.49 24.96 -32.54
CA GLU A 175 -20.11 23.68 -32.86
C GLU A 175 -20.10 22.76 -31.64
N SER A 176 -21.12 21.93 -31.50
CA SER A 176 -21.21 20.95 -30.41
C SER A 176 -20.32 19.72 -30.68
N ASN A 177 -18.98 19.92 -30.63
CA ASN A 177 -18.02 18.84 -30.75
C ASN A 177 -16.81 19.11 -29.86
N ASN A 178 -16.00 18.08 -29.61
CA ASN A 178 -14.82 18.13 -28.78
C ASN A 178 -13.50 18.26 -29.57
N GLU A 179 -13.55 18.41 -30.90
CA GLU A 179 -12.39 18.23 -31.76
C GLU A 179 -11.73 19.54 -32.20
N SER A 180 -12.42 20.67 -32.11
CA SER A 180 -11.98 21.94 -32.71
C SER A 180 -12.13 23.19 -31.81
N GLY A 181 -12.18 23.01 -30.50
CA GLY A 181 -12.35 24.12 -29.57
C GLY A 181 -11.11 25.02 -29.42
N PHE A 182 -11.32 26.29 -29.15
CA PHE A 182 -10.27 27.27 -28.84
C PHE A 182 -10.12 27.43 -27.33
N ALA A 183 -8.88 27.32 -26.83
CA ALA A 183 -8.60 27.49 -25.42
C ALA A 183 -8.97 28.91 -24.95
N ILE A 184 -9.64 29.00 -23.83
CA ILE A 184 -9.98 30.28 -23.20
C ILE A 184 -8.83 30.67 -22.28
N ALA A 185 -8.15 31.79 -22.62
CA ALA A 185 -6.99 32.23 -21.88
C ALA A 185 -7.31 32.48 -20.40
N GLY A 186 -6.51 31.89 -19.50
CA GLY A 186 -6.66 32.05 -18.05
C GLY A 186 -7.79 31.24 -17.42
N ALA A 187 -8.59 30.49 -18.20
CA ALA A 187 -9.68 29.65 -17.67
C ALA A 187 -9.11 28.27 -17.25
N THR A 188 -8.40 28.23 -16.13
CA THR A 188 -7.65 27.06 -15.64
C THR A 188 -8.15 26.54 -14.29
N GLN A 189 -9.35 26.91 -13.87
CA GLN A 189 -9.97 26.42 -12.64
C GLN A 189 -11.01 25.33 -12.95
N SER A 190 -11.42 24.57 -11.94
CA SER A 190 -12.51 23.58 -12.07
C SER A 190 -13.88 24.21 -12.39
N SER A 191 -13.98 25.52 -12.23
CA SER A 191 -15.19 26.29 -12.57
C SER A 191 -14.84 27.41 -13.54
N TYR A 192 -15.81 27.74 -14.42
CA TYR A 192 -15.66 28.82 -15.38
C TYR A 192 -16.99 29.61 -15.51
N LYS A 193 -16.89 30.93 -15.43
CA LYS A 193 -18.01 31.84 -15.67
C LYS A 193 -17.89 32.46 -17.05
N PRO A 194 -18.76 32.08 -18.02
CA PRO A 194 -18.67 32.64 -19.36
C PRO A 194 -18.94 34.15 -19.39
N PRO A 195 -18.23 34.92 -20.20
CA PRO A 195 -18.55 36.31 -20.45
C PRO A 195 -19.83 36.38 -21.29
N VAL A 196 -20.78 37.20 -20.86
CA VAL A 196 -22.08 37.35 -21.52
C VAL A 196 -22.17 38.68 -22.26
N SER A 197 -21.48 38.80 -23.36
CA SER A 197 -21.45 40.03 -24.17
C SER A 197 -22.25 39.94 -25.47
N GLU A 198 -22.48 38.74 -25.99
CA GLU A 198 -23.08 38.53 -27.32
C GLU A 198 -24.28 37.59 -27.26
N ILE A 199 -25.21 37.74 -28.20
CA ILE A 199 -26.29 36.78 -28.39
C ILE A 199 -25.78 35.66 -29.28
N GLY A 200 -25.94 34.41 -28.84
CA GLY A 200 -25.54 33.23 -29.58
C GLY A 200 -25.42 31.99 -28.69
N THR A 201 -25.09 30.87 -29.28
CA THR A 201 -24.82 29.64 -28.57
C THR A 201 -23.31 29.36 -28.67
N THR A 202 -22.67 29.04 -27.54
CA THR A 202 -21.27 28.62 -27.49
C THR A 202 -21.19 27.31 -26.74
N TYR A 203 -20.40 26.41 -27.21
CA TYR A 203 -20.21 25.08 -26.64
C TYR A 203 -18.82 24.96 -25.98
#